data_bc05eb555ca550ab23148af6279a4271
#
_entry.id   bc05eb555ca550ab23148af6279a4271
#
_cell.length_a   1.000
_cell.length_b   1.000
_cell.length_c   1.000
_cell.angle_alpha   90.00
_cell.angle_beta   90.00
_cell.angle_gamma   90.00
#
_symmetry.space_group_name_H-M   'P 1'
#
loop_
_entity.id
_entity.type
_entity.pdbx_description
1 polymer ?
#
loop_
_entity_poly.entity_id
_entity_poly.type
_entity_poly.pdbx_seq_one_letter_code
_entity_poly.pdbx_strand_id
1 'polypeptide(L)'
;MLGEWSQPGEALPEALADALLDLIDAGFVPAGAVLPPQRACAATLQVSRQTVAEAFGILEAAGHIAALVGSGTRVRSGRAAVSTDGRLFSFSEAAPGLIDLSTGALPASEVVRRVRLEDHVDLDEYFDTDGYFPAGLPILRAAIAERLTRDGVPTVPQQIVVTNGAQHASYLASQLLVSAGDTVLVEEPTYRGELAELRLMGARVKSVPLTAAGLALDLVDRGLRRAPAMFYCQTSIHNPTGLTMAPGYRKALAALLDHHGVPVVEDCCSYDLTTSGLPAPMLAGEMGDDLVLTIGTLSKLFWGGLRIGWLRASSTRIRQLIERRKAEDLASPISTQVVATNLMTHVGEARRERRALFKPAGGQHVRLLVTCFWRGCGPHHKVGLVCGSILTMTPQLWLKLRNEWGFDWLRGRDIRLMTGSGQCCGFLSGMNRSRSRKH
;
A
#
# COMPACT_ATOMS: atom_id res chain seq x y z
N MET A 1 19.47 -10.31 -25.05
CA MET A 1 18.88 -9.79 -23.82
C MET A 1 17.35 -9.95 -23.79
N LEU A 2 16.63 -9.75 -24.89
CA LEU A 2 15.16 -9.89 -24.90
C LEU A 2 14.65 -11.34 -24.95
N GLY A 3 15.49 -12.33 -25.31
CA GLY A 3 15.05 -13.74 -25.39
C GLY A 3 13.80 -13.95 -26.26
N GLU A 4 12.97 -14.91 -25.89
CA GLU A 4 11.62 -15.08 -26.45
C GLU A 4 10.66 -14.09 -25.77
N TRP A 5 10.53 -12.90 -26.33
CA TRP A 5 9.80 -11.78 -25.76
C TRP A 5 8.33 -11.70 -26.19
N SER A 6 7.88 -12.51 -27.14
CA SER A 6 6.49 -12.58 -27.60
C SER A 6 5.98 -14.01 -27.63
N GLN A 7 4.68 -14.19 -27.37
CA GLN A 7 4.00 -15.47 -27.49
C GLN A 7 3.04 -15.48 -28.68
N PRO A 8 2.73 -16.64 -29.26
CA PRO A 8 1.76 -16.74 -30.35
C PRO A 8 0.40 -16.16 -29.93
N GLY A 9 -0.11 -15.21 -30.73
CA GLY A 9 -1.39 -14.56 -30.48
C GLY A 9 -1.32 -13.28 -29.61
N GLU A 10 -0.15 -12.89 -29.13
CA GLU A 10 0.07 -11.63 -28.41
C GLU A 10 0.28 -10.46 -29.38
N ALA A 11 -0.24 -9.27 -29.04
CA ALA A 11 0.02 -8.08 -29.84
C ALA A 11 1.49 -7.67 -29.67
N LEU A 12 2.24 -7.69 -30.77
CA LEU A 12 3.70 -7.47 -30.76
C LEU A 12 4.14 -6.13 -30.14
N PRO A 13 3.43 -4.99 -30.32
CA PRO A 13 3.83 -3.73 -29.69
C PRO A 13 3.78 -3.78 -28.15
N GLU A 14 2.74 -4.37 -27.60
CA GLU A 14 2.55 -4.51 -26.15
C GLU A 14 3.59 -5.48 -25.58
N ALA A 15 3.78 -6.63 -26.20
CA ALA A 15 4.78 -7.61 -25.79
C ALA A 15 6.20 -7.02 -25.79
N LEU A 16 6.54 -6.21 -26.81
CA LEU A 16 7.83 -5.55 -26.88
C LEU A 16 7.97 -4.45 -25.82
N ALA A 17 6.91 -3.68 -25.56
CA ALA A 17 6.93 -2.66 -24.53
C ALA A 17 7.18 -3.29 -23.15
N ASP A 18 6.49 -4.39 -22.85
CA ASP A 18 6.65 -5.10 -21.58
C ASP A 18 8.05 -5.72 -21.43
N ALA A 19 8.57 -6.35 -22.50
CA ALA A 19 9.91 -6.92 -22.46
C ALA A 19 11.01 -5.85 -22.27
N LEU A 20 10.85 -4.66 -22.87
CA LEU A 20 11.74 -3.55 -22.64
C LEU A 20 11.61 -2.99 -21.23
N LEU A 21 10.39 -2.93 -20.70
CA LEU A 21 10.13 -2.51 -19.31
C LEU A 21 10.80 -3.47 -18.33
N ASP A 22 10.72 -4.77 -18.57
CA ASP A 22 11.40 -5.78 -17.76
C ASP A 22 12.92 -5.59 -17.70
N LEU A 23 13.55 -5.24 -18.84
CA LEU A 23 14.98 -4.94 -18.87
C LEU A 23 15.33 -3.63 -18.13
N ILE A 24 14.44 -2.63 -18.20
CA ILE A 24 14.60 -1.37 -17.46
C ILE A 24 14.45 -1.61 -15.96
N ASP A 25 13.42 -2.33 -15.55
CA ASP A 25 13.12 -2.60 -14.14
C ASP A 25 14.17 -3.53 -13.50
N ALA A 26 14.69 -4.49 -14.26
CA ALA A 26 15.79 -5.36 -13.84
C ALA A 26 17.17 -4.65 -13.83
N GLY A 27 17.24 -3.38 -14.28
CA GLY A 27 18.47 -2.60 -14.30
C GLY A 27 19.44 -2.95 -15.43
N PHE A 28 19.08 -3.85 -16.36
CA PHE A 28 19.91 -4.15 -17.53
C PHE A 28 20.00 -2.97 -18.50
N VAL A 29 18.95 -2.12 -18.52
CA VAL A 29 18.95 -0.85 -19.23
C VAL A 29 18.80 0.28 -18.20
N PRO A 30 19.91 0.86 -17.74
CA PRO A 30 19.87 1.81 -16.62
C PRO A 30 19.20 3.13 -17.01
N ALA A 31 18.74 3.86 -16.01
CA ALA A 31 18.21 5.20 -16.15
C ALA A 31 19.21 6.12 -16.87
N GLY A 32 18.72 6.89 -17.83
CA GLY A 32 19.54 7.75 -18.69
C GLY A 32 20.16 7.05 -19.91
N ALA A 33 20.09 5.72 -19.98
CA ALA A 33 20.54 4.98 -21.15
C ALA A 33 19.79 5.43 -22.41
N VAL A 34 20.48 5.49 -23.52
CA VAL A 34 19.89 5.78 -24.83
C VAL A 34 19.43 4.47 -25.44
N LEU A 35 18.15 4.35 -25.73
CA LEU A 35 17.63 3.20 -26.49
C LEU A 35 18.11 3.29 -27.93
N PRO A 36 18.37 2.14 -28.58
CA PRO A 36 18.73 2.14 -30.00
C PRO A 36 17.65 2.80 -30.84
N PRO A 37 18.01 3.43 -31.98
CA PRO A 37 17.03 3.99 -32.90
C PRO A 37 15.98 2.96 -33.30
N GLN A 38 14.72 3.36 -33.45
CA GLN A 38 13.61 2.45 -33.80
C GLN A 38 13.91 1.56 -35.01
N ARG A 39 14.65 2.09 -36.03
CA ARG A 39 15.06 1.31 -37.21
C ARG A 39 16.03 0.19 -36.83
N ALA A 40 16.97 0.46 -35.92
CA ALA A 40 17.93 -0.54 -35.47
C ALA A 40 17.26 -1.60 -34.61
N CYS A 41 16.36 -1.22 -33.71
CA CYS A 41 15.54 -2.17 -32.94
C CYS A 41 14.71 -3.06 -33.86
N ALA A 42 14.01 -2.49 -34.84
CA ALA A 42 13.17 -3.23 -35.78
C ALA A 42 13.97 -4.26 -36.58
N ALA A 43 15.15 -3.87 -37.09
CA ALA A 43 16.03 -4.78 -37.80
C ALA A 43 16.57 -5.91 -36.91
N THR A 44 16.99 -5.60 -35.69
CA THR A 44 17.53 -6.60 -34.74
C THR A 44 16.48 -7.59 -34.29
N LEU A 45 15.25 -7.12 -34.05
CA LEU A 45 14.15 -7.93 -33.54
C LEU A 45 13.30 -8.58 -34.64
N GLN A 46 13.62 -8.28 -35.91
CA GLN A 46 12.91 -8.78 -37.11
C GLN A 46 11.39 -8.47 -37.09
N VAL A 47 11.05 -7.28 -36.60
CA VAL A 47 9.68 -6.75 -36.56
C VAL A 47 9.54 -5.48 -37.40
N SER A 48 8.29 -5.04 -37.62
CA SER A 48 8.05 -3.79 -38.33
C SER A 48 8.53 -2.59 -37.51
N ARG A 49 8.96 -1.52 -38.21
CA ARG A 49 9.30 -0.25 -37.53
C ARG A 49 8.08 0.33 -36.79
N GLN A 50 6.88 0.09 -37.29
CA GLN A 50 5.64 0.53 -36.66
C GLN A 50 5.45 -0.18 -35.32
N THR A 51 5.68 -1.47 -35.21
CA THR A 51 5.65 -2.24 -33.96
C THR A 51 6.56 -1.62 -32.89
N VAL A 52 7.79 -1.25 -33.27
CA VAL A 52 8.73 -0.61 -32.34
C VAL A 52 8.28 0.80 -31.97
N ALA A 53 7.73 1.56 -32.93
CA ALA A 53 7.23 2.90 -32.67
C ALA A 53 6.03 2.90 -31.69
N GLU A 54 5.12 1.96 -31.86
CA GLU A 54 3.98 1.75 -30.97
C GLU A 54 4.44 1.30 -29.56
N ALA A 55 5.37 0.35 -29.47
CA ALA A 55 5.96 -0.06 -28.21
C ALA A 55 6.65 1.10 -27.46
N PHE A 56 7.41 1.93 -28.19
CA PHE A 56 8.02 3.12 -27.63
C PHE A 56 6.96 4.15 -27.20
N GLY A 57 5.89 4.30 -27.98
CA GLY A 57 4.75 5.15 -27.62
C GLY A 57 4.08 4.71 -26.32
N ILE A 58 3.89 3.39 -26.11
CA ILE A 58 3.35 2.82 -24.87
C ILE A 58 4.27 3.17 -23.68
N LEU A 59 5.58 2.94 -23.82
CA LEU A 59 6.57 3.24 -22.78
C LEU A 59 6.69 4.75 -22.50
N GLU A 60 6.55 5.59 -23.51
CA GLU A 60 6.60 7.05 -23.38
C GLU A 60 5.34 7.58 -22.69
N ALA A 61 4.15 7.09 -23.08
CA ALA A 61 2.88 7.42 -22.44
C ALA A 61 2.85 6.97 -20.95
N ALA A 62 3.47 5.82 -20.65
CA ALA A 62 3.66 5.34 -19.29
C ALA A 62 4.80 6.07 -18.53
N GLY A 63 5.56 6.94 -19.21
CA GLY A 63 6.60 7.75 -18.59
C GLY A 63 7.94 7.03 -18.36
N HIS A 64 8.13 5.83 -18.91
CA HIS A 64 9.37 5.04 -18.76
C HIS A 64 10.51 5.53 -19.67
N ILE A 65 10.18 6.11 -20.80
CA ILE A 65 11.15 6.68 -21.75
C ILE A 65 10.75 8.09 -22.15
N ALA A 66 11.68 8.84 -22.75
CA ALA A 66 11.40 10.14 -23.36
C ALA A 66 12.21 10.32 -24.64
N ALA A 67 11.54 10.76 -25.70
CA ALA A 67 12.21 11.22 -26.91
C ALA A 67 12.76 12.64 -26.69
N LEU A 68 14.06 12.82 -26.86
CA LEU A 68 14.73 14.11 -26.82
C LEU A 68 15.19 14.47 -28.23
N VAL A 69 14.70 15.60 -28.73
CA VAL A 69 15.06 16.09 -30.07
C VAL A 69 16.58 16.22 -30.17
N GLY A 70 17.16 15.54 -31.14
CA GLY A 70 18.62 15.53 -31.38
C GLY A 70 19.44 14.60 -30.48
N SER A 71 18.86 13.98 -29.44
CA SER A 71 19.57 13.13 -28.45
C SER A 71 19.07 11.71 -28.38
N GLY A 72 18.07 11.33 -29.18
CA GLY A 72 17.47 9.98 -29.20
C GLY A 72 16.46 9.74 -28.07
N THR A 73 15.94 8.52 -28.01
CA THR A 73 15.03 8.08 -26.96
C THR A 73 15.83 7.60 -25.76
N ARG A 74 15.63 8.22 -24.62
CA ARG A 74 16.31 7.82 -23.37
C ARG A 74 15.33 7.16 -22.42
N VAL A 75 15.83 6.14 -21.72
CA VAL A 75 15.16 5.66 -20.51
C VAL A 75 15.12 6.86 -19.56
N ARG A 76 13.92 7.32 -19.30
CA ARG A 76 13.75 8.25 -18.20
C ARG A 76 14.32 7.55 -17.00
N SER A 77 15.01 8.30 -16.11
CA SER A 77 15.34 7.75 -14.81
C SER A 77 14.08 7.04 -14.36
N GLY A 78 14.05 5.74 -14.67
CA GLY A 78 13.01 4.88 -14.33
C GLY A 78 12.74 5.21 -12.90
N ARG A 79 11.57 5.12 -12.36
CA ARG A 79 11.39 5.33 -10.94
C ARG A 79 12.70 5.03 -10.30
N ALA A 80 13.31 6.03 -9.66
CA ALA A 80 14.54 5.82 -8.92
C ALA A 80 14.27 4.56 -8.16
N ALA A 81 15.05 3.50 -8.42
CA ALA A 81 14.83 2.18 -7.84
C ALA A 81 14.43 2.50 -6.43
N VAL A 82 13.17 2.23 -6.05
CA VAL A 82 12.57 2.84 -4.85
C VAL A 82 13.60 2.61 -3.80
N SER A 83 14.31 3.70 -3.44
CA SER A 83 15.44 3.59 -2.56
C SER A 83 14.89 2.86 -1.36
N THR A 84 15.38 1.66 -1.10
CA THR A 84 15.06 0.89 0.10
C THR A 84 15.45 1.67 1.35
N ASP A 85 16.18 2.79 1.18
CA ASP A 85 16.56 3.76 2.19
C ASP A 85 15.40 4.64 2.68
N GLY A 86 14.21 4.56 2.06
CA GLY A 86 13.01 5.19 2.61
C GLY A 86 12.63 4.50 3.91
N ARG A 87 12.85 5.17 5.05
CA ARG A 87 12.49 4.65 6.37
C ARG A 87 11.02 4.25 6.38
N LEU A 88 10.73 2.97 6.66
CA LEU A 88 9.36 2.48 6.88
C LEU A 88 8.76 3.10 8.16
N PHE A 89 9.63 3.49 9.10
CA PHE A 89 9.27 4.08 10.37
C PHE A 89 10.17 5.28 10.66
N SER A 90 9.58 6.34 11.19
CA SER A 90 10.29 7.41 11.83
C SER A 90 10.79 6.93 13.19
N PHE A 91 12.10 6.81 13.33
CA PHE A 91 12.71 6.73 14.65
C PHE A 91 12.91 8.17 15.14
N SER A 92 12.72 8.38 16.44
CA SER A 92 12.57 9.65 17.14
C SER A 92 13.77 10.65 17.10
N GLU A 93 14.70 10.46 16.20
CA GLU A 93 15.84 11.36 15.97
C GLU A 93 15.61 12.34 14.82
N ALA A 94 14.34 12.73 14.58
CA ALA A 94 14.08 13.84 13.68
C ALA A 94 14.78 15.10 14.20
N ALA A 95 15.51 15.80 13.33
CA ALA A 95 16.12 17.07 13.69
C ALA A 95 15.07 18.01 14.29
N PRO A 96 15.40 18.79 15.35
CA PRO A 96 14.47 19.72 15.93
C PRO A 96 13.82 20.59 14.85
N GLY A 97 12.49 20.64 14.83
CA GLY A 97 11.74 21.43 13.86
C GLY A 97 11.32 20.70 12.57
N LEU A 98 11.63 19.42 12.43
CA LEU A 98 11.18 18.62 11.29
C LEU A 98 9.79 18.01 11.57
N ILE A 99 8.85 18.22 10.65
CA ILE A 99 7.56 17.51 10.65
C ILE A 99 7.75 16.24 9.83
N ASP A 100 7.73 15.10 10.51
CA ASP A 100 7.86 13.81 9.85
C ASP A 100 6.50 13.34 9.32
N LEU A 101 6.40 13.27 7.99
CA LEU A 101 5.25 12.76 7.25
C LEU A 101 5.52 11.40 6.61
N SER A 102 6.62 10.73 6.96
CA SER A 102 7.05 9.48 6.33
C SER A 102 6.30 8.24 6.85
N THR A 103 5.57 8.37 7.96
CA THR A 103 4.85 7.27 8.59
C THR A 103 3.37 7.56 8.78
N GLY A 104 2.51 6.55 8.57
CA GLY A 104 1.10 6.57 8.92
C GLY A 104 0.82 6.00 10.33
N ALA A 105 1.83 5.93 11.21
CA ALA A 105 1.65 5.49 12.58
C ALA A 105 0.80 6.51 13.35
N LEU A 106 -0.13 6.00 14.16
CA LEU A 106 -0.99 6.82 15.01
C LEU A 106 -0.63 6.59 16.48
N PRO A 107 -0.79 7.61 17.34
CA PRO A 107 -0.65 7.43 18.79
C PRO A 107 -1.68 6.42 19.30
N ALA A 108 -1.44 5.87 20.50
CA ALA A 108 -2.40 4.99 21.15
C ALA A 108 -3.76 5.70 21.30
N SER A 109 -4.84 4.98 21.05
CA SER A 109 -6.19 5.48 21.30
C SER A 109 -6.42 5.63 22.82
N GLU A 110 -7.35 6.47 23.22
CA GLU A 110 -7.74 6.62 24.63
C GLU A 110 -8.33 5.32 25.20
N VAL A 111 -8.95 4.51 24.35
CA VAL A 111 -9.39 3.17 24.72
C VAL A 111 -8.23 2.33 25.25
N VAL A 112 -7.07 2.32 24.58
CA VAL A 112 -5.88 1.58 25.01
C VAL A 112 -5.34 2.10 26.35
N ARG A 113 -5.39 3.41 26.55
CA ARG A 113 -4.93 4.04 27.81
C ARG A 113 -5.85 3.70 28.99
N ARG A 114 -7.16 3.60 28.72
CA ARG A 114 -8.18 3.29 29.74
C ARG A 114 -8.24 1.82 30.06
N VAL A 115 -8.17 0.96 29.03
CA VAL A 115 -8.01 -0.49 29.21
C VAL A 115 -6.54 -0.71 29.57
N ARG A 116 -6.21 -0.53 30.85
CA ARG A 116 -4.85 -0.72 31.35
C ARG A 116 -4.39 -2.12 30.99
N LEU A 117 -3.22 -2.21 30.38
CA LEU A 117 -2.66 -3.46 29.91
C LEU A 117 -2.45 -4.46 31.08
N GLU A 118 -2.32 -3.94 32.30
CA GLU A 118 -2.03 -4.71 33.51
C GLU A 118 -3.28 -5.25 34.22
N ASP A 119 -4.44 -4.56 34.09
CA ASP A 119 -5.63 -4.85 34.89
C ASP A 119 -6.50 -6.00 34.34
N HIS A 120 -6.20 -6.51 33.13
CA HIS A 120 -7.07 -7.44 32.41
C HIS A 120 -6.34 -8.61 31.75
N VAL A 121 -5.09 -8.87 32.16
CA VAL A 121 -4.33 -10.00 31.65
C VAL A 121 -4.38 -11.15 32.63
N ASP A 122 -5.45 -11.95 32.54
CA ASP A 122 -5.51 -13.25 33.21
C ASP A 122 -4.76 -14.25 32.32
N LEU A 123 -3.65 -14.78 32.84
CA LEU A 123 -2.82 -15.75 32.16
C LEU A 123 -2.86 -17.12 32.82
N ASP A 124 -3.60 -17.29 33.90
CA ASP A 124 -3.57 -18.50 34.71
C ASP A 124 -3.92 -19.75 33.88
N GLU A 125 -4.92 -19.62 33.00
CA GLU A 125 -5.33 -20.73 32.13
C GLU A 125 -4.24 -21.16 31.10
N TYR A 126 -3.23 -20.29 30.84
CA TYR A 126 -2.18 -20.56 29.86
C TYR A 126 -0.90 -21.10 30.49
N PHE A 127 -0.71 -20.92 31.79
CA PHE A 127 0.51 -21.38 32.48
C PHE A 127 0.60 -22.92 32.54
N ASP A 128 -0.51 -23.62 32.43
CA ASP A 128 -0.56 -25.08 32.38
C ASP A 128 -0.37 -25.65 30.96
N THR A 129 -0.14 -24.78 29.95
CA THR A 129 0.15 -25.16 28.56
C THR A 129 1.63 -24.98 28.21
N ASP A 130 2.04 -25.43 27.03
CA ASP A 130 3.39 -25.16 26.50
C ASP A 130 3.61 -23.69 26.07
N GLY A 131 2.54 -22.89 26.08
CA GLY A 131 2.58 -21.46 25.72
C GLY A 131 2.64 -21.17 24.22
N TYR A 132 2.68 -22.18 23.35
CA TYR A 132 2.76 -22.01 21.91
C TYR A 132 1.41 -22.17 21.23
N PHE A 133 0.89 -21.06 20.66
CA PHE A 133 -0.35 -21.04 19.90
C PHE A 133 -0.09 -20.54 18.47
N PRO A 134 0.41 -21.39 17.56
CA PRO A 134 0.79 -20.95 16.20
C PRO A 134 -0.34 -20.31 15.40
N ALA A 135 -1.58 -20.75 15.62
CA ALA A 135 -2.76 -20.12 15.01
C ALA A 135 -3.17 -18.81 15.70
N GLY A 136 -2.65 -18.55 16.90
CA GLY A 136 -3.16 -17.57 17.85
C GLY A 136 -4.17 -18.13 18.83
N LEU A 137 -4.41 -17.41 19.91
CA LEU A 137 -5.34 -17.82 20.97
C LEU A 137 -6.76 -18.03 20.43
N PRO A 138 -7.45 -19.11 20.82
CA PRO A 138 -8.81 -19.39 20.37
C PRO A 138 -9.77 -18.24 20.63
N ILE A 139 -9.66 -17.58 21.80
CA ILE A 139 -10.51 -16.45 22.19
C ILE A 139 -10.32 -15.24 21.25
N LEU A 140 -9.08 -14.92 20.87
CA LEU A 140 -8.80 -13.81 19.96
C LEU A 140 -9.24 -14.14 18.52
N ARG A 141 -9.01 -15.36 18.06
CA ARG A 141 -9.48 -15.81 16.73
C ARG A 141 -11.00 -15.75 16.63
N ALA A 142 -11.72 -16.15 17.70
CA ALA A 142 -13.16 -16.05 17.77
C ALA A 142 -13.64 -14.59 17.72
N ALA A 143 -13.00 -13.69 18.49
CA ALA A 143 -13.33 -12.26 18.50
C ALA A 143 -13.08 -11.59 17.15
N ILE A 144 -12.00 -11.97 16.45
CA ILE A 144 -11.70 -11.47 15.08
C ILE A 144 -12.76 -11.99 14.10
N ALA A 145 -13.09 -13.28 14.14
CA ALA A 145 -14.07 -13.89 13.25
C ALA A 145 -15.46 -13.27 13.43
N GLU A 146 -15.89 -13.07 14.68
CA GLU A 146 -17.15 -12.37 14.98
C GLU A 146 -17.17 -10.94 14.46
N ARG A 147 -16.07 -10.21 14.63
CA ARG A 147 -15.94 -8.86 14.10
C ARG A 147 -16.07 -8.84 12.58
N LEU A 148 -15.32 -9.70 11.85
CA LEU A 148 -15.38 -9.77 10.40
C LEU A 148 -16.78 -10.14 9.90
N THR A 149 -17.46 -11.06 10.58
CA THR A 149 -18.85 -11.43 10.29
C THR A 149 -19.79 -10.24 10.46
N ARG A 150 -19.65 -9.46 11.54
CA ARG A 150 -20.41 -8.21 11.73
C ARG A 150 -20.11 -7.13 10.68
N ASP A 151 -18.86 -7.09 10.20
CA ASP A 151 -18.41 -6.17 9.16
C ASP A 151 -18.77 -6.68 7.73
N GLY A 152 -19.54 -7.77 7.59
CA GLY A 152 -20.09 -8.27 6.33
C GLY A 152 -19.29 -9.39 5.67
N VAL A 153 -18.30 -9.97 6.34
CA VAL A 153 -17.51 -11.11 5.85
C VAL A 153 -17.74 -12.32 6.76
N PRO A 154 -18.67 -13.23 6.44
CA PRO A 154 -18.90 -14.44 7.22
C PRO A 154 -17.58 -15.18 7.46
N THR A 155 -17.23 -15.38 8.72
CA THR A 155 -15.91 -15.89 9.09
C THR A 155 -16.02 -16.77 10.33
N VAL A 156 -15.32 -17.90 10.32
CA VAL A 156 -15.18 -18.79 11.47
C VAL A 156 -13.75 -18.76 12.01
N PRO A 157 -13.50 -19.10 13.29
CA PRO A 157 -12.15 -19.02 13.86
C PRO A 157 -11.08 -19.82 13.10
N GLN A 158 -11.46 -20.90 12.42
CA GLN A 158 -10.56 -21.74 11.61
C GLN A 158 -10.04 -21.03 10.35
N GLN A 159 -10.65 -19.91 9.98
CA GLN A 159 -10.25 -19.07 8.86
C GLN A 159 -9.31 -17.92 9.29
N ILE A 160 -8.87 -17.90 10.55
CA ILE A 160 -8.01 -16.85 11.10
C ILE A 160 -6.69 -17.42 11.59
N VAL A 161 -5.57 -16.77 11.25
CA VAL A 161 -4.28 -16.89 11.92
C VAL A 161 -3.85 -15.52 12.44
N VAL A 162 -3.53 -15.45 13.74
CA VAL A 162 -3.05 -14.22 14.38
C VAL A 162 -1.57 -14.04 14.06
N THR A 163 -1.13 -12.82 13.78
CA THR A 163 0.24 -12.49 13.38
C THR A 163 0.82 -11.34 14.19
N ASN A 164 2.15 -11.13 14.12
CA ASN A 164 2.85 -10.04 14.78
C ASN A 164 2.70 -8.72 14.01
N GLY A 165 1.44 -8.28 13.83
CA GLY A 165 1.04 -7.13 13.02
C GLY A 165 0.87 -7.50 11.54
N ALA A 166 0.39 -6.52 10.77
CA ALA A 166 0.07 -6.69 9.35
C ALA A 166 1.28 -6.99 8.47
N GLN A 167 2.46 -6.44 8.80
CA GLN A 167 3.69 -6.72 8.04
C GLN A 167 4.01 -8.22 8.06
N HIS A 168 3.88 -8.85 9.23
CA HIS A 168 4.07 -10.30 9.35
C HIS A 168 2.97 -11.07 8.59
N ALA A 169 1.72 -10.58 8.61
CA ALA A 169 0.65 -11.17 7.82
C ALA A 169 0.95 -11.11 6.31
N SER A 170 1.43 -9.96 5.83
CA SER A 170 1.84 -9.74 4.44
C SER A 170 2.96 -10.71 4.03
N TYR A 171 4.00 -10.79 4.85
CA TYR A 171 5.12 -11.70 4.65
C TYR A 171 4.67 -13.17 4.54
N LEU A 172 3.84 -13.65 5.47
CA LEU A 172 3.33 -15.02 5.44
C LEU A 172 2.47 -15.31 4.20
N ALA A 173 1.64 -14.34 3.79
CA ALA A 173 0.82 -14.45 2.57
C ALA A 173 1.69 -14.56 1.32
N SER A 174 2.70 -13.69 1.22
CA SER A 174 3.64 -13.68 0.10
C SER A 174 4.49 -14.96 0.07
N GLN A 175 4.97 -15.42 1.21
CA GLN A 175 5.68 -16.70 1.33
C GLN A 175 4.82 -17.92 0.94
N LEU A 176 3.50 -17.84 1.11
CA LEU A 176 2.60 -18.92 0.70
C LEU A 176 2.38 -18.95 -0.82
N LEU A 177 2.32 -17.78 -1.45
CA LEU A 177 1.83 -17.62 -2.81
C LEU A 177 2.94 -17.41 -3.85
N VAL A 178 4.12 -16.92 -3.43
CA VAL A 178 5.15 -16.41 -4.35
C VAL A 178 6.45 -17.17 -4.19
N SER A 179 7.04 -17.57 -5.31
CA SER A 179 8.39 -18.12 -5.43
C SER A 179 9.32 -17.12 -6.12
N ALA A 180 10.63 -17.30 -5.97
CA ALA A 180 11.60 -16.47 -6.67
C ALA A 180 11.42 -16.56 -8.19
N GLY A 181 11.36 -15.43 -8.85
CA GLY A 181 11.11 -15.31 -10.29
C GLY A 181 9.63 -15.25 -10.69
N ASP A 182 8.69 -15.46 -9.76
CA ASP A 182 7.27 -15.28 -10.05
C ASP A 182 6.91 -13.83 -10.29
N THR A 183 5.88 -13.62 -11.12
CA THR A 183 5.32 -12.29 -11.34
C THR A 183 4.22 -12.01 -10.32
N VAL A 184 4.30 -10.85 -9.69
CA VAL A 184 3.27 -10.35 -8.75
C VAL A 184 2.70 -9.04 -9.29
N LEU A 185 1.38 -8.96 -9.37
CA LEU A 185 0.69 -7.74 -9.75
C LEU A 185 0.39 -6.90 -8.52
N VAL A 186 0.62 -5.59 -8.59
CA VAL A 186 0.37 -4.65 -7.49
C VAL A 186 -0.27 -3.36 -7.98
N GLU A 187 -0.94 -2.65 -7.11
CA GLU A 187 -1.39 -1.26 -7.37
C GLU A 187 -0.21 -0.30 -7.43
N GLU A 188 -0.37 0.81 -8.14
CA GLU A 188 0.63 1.85 -8.19
C GLU A 188 0.04 3.25 -8.04
N PRO A 189 0.40 4.00 -6.97
CA PRO A 189 1.32 3.62 -5.89
C PRO A 189 0.75 2.52 -4.98
N THR A 190 1.59 1.85 -4.19
CA THR A 190 1.18 0.86 -3.18
C THR A 190 2.03 0.95 -1.92
N TYR A 191 1.77 0.10 -0.93
CA TYR A 191 2.49 0.04 0.33
C TYR A 191 3.94 -0.42 0.13
N ARG A 192 4.90 0.38 0.60
CA ARG A 192 6.34 0.13 0.41
C ARG A 192 6.83 -1.14 1.12
N GLY A 193 6.21 -1.51 2.24
CA GLY A 193 6.57 -2.71 2.98
C GLY A 193 6.40 -3.95 2.13
N GLU A 194 5.28 -4.08 1.43
CA GLU A 194 5.05 -5.18 0.49
C GLU A 194 6.06 -5.19 -0.65
N LEU A 195 6.33 -4.05 -1.26
CA LEU A 195 7.34 -3.97 -2.33
C LEU A 195 8.73 -4.39 -1.87
N ALA A 196 9.10 -4.09 -0.62
CA ALA A 196 10.38 -4.51 -0.05
C ALA A 196 10.42 -6.03 0.14
N GLU A 197 9.35 -6.62 0.66
CA GLU A 197 9.25 -8.07 0.84
C GLU A 197 9.31 -8.83 -0.48
N LEU A 198 8.52 -8.43 -1.46
CA LEU A 198 8.51 -9.06 -2.79
C LEU A 198 9.90 -9.02 -3.46
N ARG A 199 10.64 -7.93 -3.28
CA ARG A 199 12.02 -7.82 -3.79
C ARG A 199 12.96 -8.78 -3.07
N LEU A 200 12.88 -8.87 -1.74
CA LEU A 200 13.70 -9.81 -0.96
C LEU A 200 13.44 -11.25 -1.35
N MET A 201 12.20 -11.57 -1.76
CA MET A 201 11.83 -12.88 -2.27
C MET A 201 12.27 -13.13 -3.72
N GLY A 202 12.79 -12.11 -4.42
CA GLY A 202 13.18 -12.22 -5.82
C GLY A 202 11.99 -12.24 -6.79
N ALA A 203 10.82 -11.75 -6.39
CA ALA A 203 9.65 -11.64 -7.24
C ALA A 203 9.79 -10.53 -8.28
N ARG A 204 9.19 -10.71 -9.44
CA ARG A 204 9.03 -9.68 -10.48
C ARG A 204 7.74 -8.91 -10.25
N VAL A 205 7.86 -7.67 -9.82
CA VAL A 205 6.70 -6.82 -9.52
C VAL A 205 6.24 -6.11 -10.80
N LYS A 206 4.98 -6.28 -11.15
CA LYS A 206 4.27 -5.53 -12.19
C LYS A 206 3.22 -4.64 -11.54
N SER A 207 3.09 -3.42 -12.02
CA SER A 207 2.17 -2.46 -11.40
C SER A 207 1.02 -2.07 -12.32
N VAL A 208 -0.14 -1.84 -11.70
CA VAL A 208 -1.32 -1.25 -12.34
C VAL A 208 -1.54 0.14 -11.76
N PRO A 209 -1.62 1.18 -12.60
CA PRO A 209 -1.79 2.54 -12.11
C PRO A 209 -3.14 2.73 -11.41
N LEU A 210 -3.09 3.33 -10.23
CA LEU A 210 -4.26 3.83 -9.51
C LEU A 210 -4.49 5.28 -9.92
N THR A 211 -5.65 5.55 -10.48
CA THR A 211 -6.08 6.90 -10.87
C THR A 211 -7.06 7.49 -9.86
N ALA A 212 -7.45 8.75 -10.04
CA ALA A 212 -8.52 9.36 -9.23
C ALA A 212 -9.88 8.64 -9.38
N ALA A 213 -10.09 7.93 -10.47
CA ALA A 213 -11.30 7.13 -10.71
C ALA A 213 -11.22 5.71 -10.12
N GLY A 214 -10.05 5.29 -9.63
CA GLY A 214 -9.74 3.95 -9.13
C GLY A 214 -8.71 3.22 -10.01
N LEU A 215 -8.60 1.90 -9.86
CA LEU A 215 -7.76 1.05 -10.70
C LEU A 215 -8.27 1.03 -12.15
N ALA A 216 -7.36 1.01 -13.11
CA ALA A 216 -7.69 0.78 -14.51
C ALA A 216 -7.99 -0.72 -14.72
N LEU A 217 -9.28 -1.10 -14.66
CA LEU A 217 -9.69 -2.53 -14.70
C LEU A 217 -9.28 -3.24 -15.98
N ASP A 218 -9.18 -2.55 -17.10
CA ASP A 218 -8.66 -3.08 -18.37
C ASP A 218 -7.17 -3.44 -18.28
N LEU A 219 -6.38 -2.67 -17.52
CA LEU A 219 -4.99 -2.98 -17.25
C LEU A 219 -4.86 -4.10 -16.21
N VAL A 220 -5.77 -4.16 -15.23
CA VAL A 220 -5.85 -5.29 -14.29
C VAL A 220 -6.12 -6.58 -15.08
N ASP A 221 -7.14 -6.60 -15.95
CA ASP A 221 -7.49 -7.76 -16.78
C ASP A 221 -6.29 -8.22 -17.61
N ARG A 222 -5.61 -7.29 -18.28
CA ARG A 222 -4.38 -7.59 -19.04
C ARG A 222 -3.28 -8.21 -18.17
N GLY A 223 -3.08 -7.66 -16.96
CA GLY A 223 -2.10 -8.20 -16.02
C GLY A 223 -2.45 -9.60 -15.55
N LEU A 224 -3.73 -9.86 -15.25
CA LEU A 224 -4.23 -11.14 -14.79
C LEU A 224 -4.15 -12.25 -15.85
N ARG A 225 -4.30 -11.93 -17.15
CA ARG A 225 -4.11 -12.87 -18.26
C ARG A 225 -2.72 -13.51 -18.31
N ARG A 226 -1.73 -12.88 -17.68
CA ARG A 226 -0.35 -13.39 -17.56
C ARG A 226 -0.18 -14.34 -16.38
N ALA A 227 -1.27 -14.73 -15.73
CA ALA A 227 -1.30 -15.62 -14.58
C ALA A 227 -0.26 -15.26 -13.51
N PRO A 228 -0.28 -14.03 -12.94
CA PRO A 228 0.62 -13.69 -11.86
C PRO A 228 0.37 -14.60 -10.64
N ALA A 229 1.39 -14.83 -9.82
CA ALA A 229 1.27 -15.67 -8.63
C ALA A 229 0.27 -15.09 -7.62
N MET A 230 0.16 -13.76 -7.56
CA MET A 230 -0.86 -13.05 -6.79
C MET A 230 -1.08 -11.63 -7.29
N PHE A 231 -2.21 -11.04 -6.87
CA PHE A 231 -2.48 -9.61 -6.94
C PHE A 231 -2.54 -9.04 -5.52
N TYR A 232 -1.76 -8.00 -5.24
CA TYR A 232 -1.81 -7.27 -3.96
C TYR A 232 -2.53 -5.95 -4.13
N CYS A 233 -3.55 -5.67 -3.31
CA CYS A 233 -4.35 -4.45 -3.39
C CYS A 233 -4.91 -3.98 -2.04
N GLN A 234 -5.36 -2.71 -2.01
CA GLN A 234 -5.94 -2.04 -0.85
C GLN A 234 -7.29 -1.41 -1.25
N THR A 235 -8.38 -2.14 -1.11
CA THR A 235 -9.69 -1.72 -1.61
C THR A 235 -10.48 -0.81 -0.66
N SER A 236 -10.12 -0.81 0.62
CA SER A 236 -10.83 -0.04 1.66
C SER A 236 -10.36 1.43 1.71
N ILE A 237 -9.28 1.70 2.42
CA ILE A 237 -8.62 3.01 2.42
C ILE A 237 -7.19 2.80 1.99
N HIS A 238 -6.90 3.24 0.79
CA HIS A 238 -5.64 2.99 0.11
C HIS A 238 -4.49 3.81 0.71
N ASN A 239 -3.40 3.17 1.03
CA ASN A 239 -2.14 3.80 1.41
C ASN A 239 -1.19 3.80 0.19
N PRO A 240 -0.80 4.97 -0.40
CA PRO A 240 -0.77 6.29 0.24
C PRO A 240 -1.90 7.26 -0.12
N THR A 241 -2.82 6.94 -0.99
CA THR A 241 -3.68 7.94 -1.63
C THR A 241 -4.91 8.34 -0.81
N GLY A 242 -5.32 7.54 0.19
CA GLY A 242 -6.56 7.73 0.93
C GLY A 242 -7.84 7.42 0.12
N LEU A 243 -7.70 6.96 -1.12
CA LEU A 243 -8.84 6.59 -1.95
C LEU A 243 -9.55 5.36 -1.38
N THR A 244 -10.87 5.33 -1.52
CA THR A 244 -11.70 4.17 -1.21
C THR A 244 -12.34 3.69 -2.49
N MET A 245 -12.21 2.41 -2.78
CA MET A 245 -12.78 1.82 -3.99
C MET A 245 -14.31 1.80 -3.91
N ALA A 246 -14.98 2.33 -4.93
CA ALA A 246 -16.44 2.34 -5.02
C ALA A 246 -17.01 0.89 -5.06
N PRO A 247 -18.20 0.63 -4.47
CA PRO A 247 -18.76 -0.72 -4.40
C PRO A 247 -18.89 -1.42 -5.76
N GLY A 248 -19.36 -0.72 -6.80
CA GLY A 248 -19.49 -1.27 -8.15
C GLY A 248 -18.14 -1.66 -8.77
N TYR A 249 -17.11 -0.88 -8.48
CA TYR A 249 -15.74 -1.15 -8.92
C TYR A 249 -15.15 -2.36 -8.23
N ARG A 250 -15.41 -2.50 -6.91
CA ARG A 250 -14.96 -3.65 -6.12
C ARG A 250 -15.57 -4.95 -6.63
N LYS A 251 -16.88 -4.96 -6.93
CA LYS A 251 -17.54 -6.12 -7.56
C LYS A 251 -16.94 -6.49 -8.91
N ALA A 252 -16.65 -5.49 -9.75
CA ALA A 252 -16.02 -5.73 -11.04
C ALA A 252 -14.59 -6.30 -10.89
N LEU A 253 -13.81 -5.79 -9.93
CA LEU A 253 -12.48 -6.33 -9.61
C LEU A 253 -12.58 -7.77 -9.09
N ALA A 254 -13.50 -8.04 -8.16
CA ALA A 254 -13.74 -9.38 -7.63
C ALA A 254 -14.08 -10.37 -8.75
N ALA A 255 -14.99 -9.98 -9.66
CA ALA A 255 -15.36 -10.82 -10.82
C ALA A 255 -14.18 -11.10 -11.76
N LEU A 256 -13.29 -10.12 -11.99
CA LEU A 256 -12.08 -10.33 -12.77
C LEU A 256 -11.12 -11.32 -12.09
N LEU A 257 -10.89 -11.16 -10.81
CA LEU A 257 -10.01 -12.02 -10.03
C LEU A 257 -10.53 -13.46 -9.99
N ASP A 258 -11.83 -13.65 -9.76
CA ASP A 258 -12.49 -14.95 -9.78
C ASP A 258 -12.41 -15.59 -11.18
N HIS A 259 -12.65 -14.81 -12.25
CA HIS A 259 -12.58 -15.28 -13.63
C HIS A 259 -11.20 -15.80 -14.00
N HIS A 260 -10.15 -15.12 -13.58
CA HIS A 260 -8.76 -15.52 -13.86
C HIS A 260 -8.20 -16.53 -12.86
N GLY A 261 -8.89 -16.79 -11.75
CA GLY A 261 -8.43 -17.70 -10.70
C GLY A 261 -7.14 -17.24 -10.01
N VAL A 262 -6.83 -15.95 -10.03
CA VAL A 262 -5.60 -15.39 -9.44
C VAL A 262 -5.82 -15.09 -7.97
N PRO A 263 -4.96 -15.61 -7.06
CA PRO A 263 -5.01 -15.28 -5.65
C PRO A 263 -4.83 -13.78 -5.41
N VAL A 264 -5.62 -13.22 -4.48
CA VAL A 264 -5.50 -11.82 -4.08
C VAL A 264 -5.14 -11.69 -2.61
N VAL A 265 -4.20 -10.81 -2.32
CA VAL A 265 -3.89 -10.34 -0.97
C VAL A 265 -4.50 -8.95 -0.81
N GLU A 266 -5.60 -8.88 -0.04
CA GLU A 266 -6.28 -7.62 0.26
C GLU A 266 -5.76 -7.05 1.58
N ASP A 267 -5.01 -5.95 1.52
CA ASP A 267 -4.54 -5.24 2.71
C ASP A 267 -5.61 -4.29 3.24
N CYS A 268 -6.21 -4.69 4.34
CA CYS A 268 -7.22 -3.93 5.08
C CYS A 268 -6.66 -3.20 6.32
N CYS A 269 -5.36 -2.88 6.35
CA CYS A 269 -4.75 -2.21 7.51
C CYS A 269 -5.40 -0.88 7.89
N SER A 270 -5.88 -0.14 6.91
CA SER A 270 -6.53 1.16 7.12
C SER A 270 -8.06 1.08 7.19
N TYR A 271 -8.64 -0.11 7.16
CA TYR A 271 -10.08 -0.36 7.09
C TYR A 271 -10.92 0.43 8.11
N ASP A 272 -10.42 0.56 9.33
CA ASP A 272 -11.12 1.20 10.44
C ASP A 272 -11.04 2.73 10.45
N LEU A 273 -10.25 3.33 9.55
CA LEU A 273 -9.96 4.77 9.55
C LEU A 273 -10.95 5.61 8.73
N THR A 274 -12.14 5.05 8.44
CA THR A 274 -13.18 5.79 7.69
C THR A 274 -13.61 7.07 8.42
N THR A 275 -13.66 8.17 7.67
CA THR A 275 -14.04 9.49 8.18
C THR A 275 -15.55 9.70 8.29
N SER A 276 -16.32 8.90 7.55
CA SER A 276 -17.80 8.95 7.54
C SER A 276 -18.37 7.58 7.18
N GLY A 277 -19.62 7.33 7.54
CA GLY A 277 -20.32 6.09 7.20
C GLY A 277 -19.74 4.83 7.85
N LEU A 278 -20.03 3.69 7.29
CA LEU A 278 -19.43 2.40 7.61
C LEU A 278 -18.17 2.19 6.76
N PRO A 279 -17.22 1.36 7.23
CA PRO A 279 -16.12 0.92 6.39
C PRO A 279 -16.64 0.29 5.09
N ALA A 280 -15.88 0.46 4.00
CA ALA A 280 -16.23 -0.16 2.73
C ALA A 280 -16.17 -1.69 2.84
N PRO A 281 -17.05 -2.46 2.16
CA PRO A 281 -16.97 -3.92 2.17
C PRO A 281 -15.58 -4.43 1.74
N MET A 282 -15.17 -5.57 2.25
CA MET A 282 -13.92 -6.24 1.85
C MET A 282 -14.16 -7.14 0.64
N LEU A 283 -13.12 -7.41 -0.16
CA LEU A 283 -13.19 -8.37 -1.27
C LEU A 283 -13.59 -9.75 -0.79
N ALA A 284 -13.19 -10.14 0.42
CA ALA A 284 -13.58 -11.41 1.02
C ALA A 284 -15.10 -11.60 1.21
N GLY A 285 -15.90 -10.54 1.12
CA GLY A 285 -17.36 -10.62 1.07
C GLY A 285 -17.93 -10.79 -0.34
N GLU A 286 -17.10 -10.64 -1.37
CA GLU A 286 -17.50 -10.67 -2.79
C GLU A 286 -16.86 -11.85 -3.56
N MET A 287 -15.88 -12.55 -2.98
CA MET A 287 -15.08 -13.61 -3.62
C MET A 287 -15.08 -14.90 -2.81
N GLY A 288 -14.71 -16.01 -3.49
CA GLY A 288 -14.48 -17.28 -2.81
C GLY A 288 -13.26 -17.25 -1.88
N ASP A 289 -13.36 -17.90 -0.73
CA ASP A 289 -12.35 -17.92 0.35
C ASP A 289 -11.01 -18.52 -0.07
N ASP A 290 -10.95 -19.32 -1.12
CA ASP A 290 -9.72 -19.94 -1.60
C ASP A 290 -8.83 -18.99 -2.39
N LEU A 291 -9.41 -17.92 -2.95
CA LEU A 291 -8.67 -16.94 -3.74
C LEU A 291 -8.29 -15.69 -2.94
N VAL A 292 -9.00 -15.36 -1.85
CA VAL A 292 -8.76 -14.11 -1.12
C VAL A 292 -8.09 -14.34 0.23
N LEU A 293 -6.96 -13.65 0.45
CA LEU A 293 -6.29 -13.55 1.74
C LEU A 293 -6.43 -12.10 2.23
N THR A 294 -7.15 -11.89 3.34
CA THR A 294 -7.39 -10.54 3.88
C THR A 294 -6.47 -10.28 5.06
N ILE A 295 -5.67 -9.23 4.98
CA ILE A 295 -4.79 -8.76 6.06
C ILE A 295 -5.56 -7.76 6.92
N GLY A 296 -5.54 -7.95 8.23
CA GLY A 296 -6.05 -7.00 9.19
C GLY A 296 -5.08 -6.71 10.32
N THR A 297 -5.32 -5.63 11.05
CA THR A 297 -4.46 -5.24 12.18
C THR A 297 -5.20 -4.38 13.20
N LEU A 298 -4.73 -4.39 14.44
CA LEU A 298 -5.15 -3.46 15.48
C LEU A 298 -4.29 -2.19 15.53
N SER A 299 -3.19 -2.15 14.76
CA SER A 299 -2.17 -1.09 14.85
C SER A 299 -2.70 0.31 14.53
N LYS A 300 -3.60 0.43 13.56
CA LYS A 300 -4.15 1.74 13.17
C LYS A 300 -5.36 2.14 14.02
N LEU A 301 -6.19 1.17 14.37
CA LEU A 301 -7.37 1.42 15.19
C LEU A 301 -6.98 1.74 16.64
N PHE A 302 -6.16 0.91 17.25
CA PHE A 302 -5.78 1.02 18.66
C PHE A 302 -4.37 1.59 18.84
N TRP A 303 -3.34 0.79 18.56
CA TRP A 303 -1.95 1.20 18.72
C TRP A 303 -0.98 0.24 18.02
N GLY A 304 0.01 0.78 17.32
CA GLY A 304 1.05 0.01 16.65
C GLY A 304 1.92 -0.84 17.59
N GLY A 305 2.08 -0.42 18.85
CA GLY A 305 2.85 -1.14 19.86
C GLY A 305 2.23 -2.46 20.29
N LEU A 306 0.95 -2.72 20.04
CA LEU A 306 0.31 -4.01 20.31
C LEU A 306 0.88 -5.14 19.46
N ARG A 307 1.39 -4.83 18.26
CA ARG A 307 1.92 -5.83 17.32
C ARG A 307 0.96 -6.99 17.04
N ILE A 308 -0.34 -6.73 16.97
CA ILE A 308 -1.38 -7.72 16.60
C ILE A 308 -1.94 -7.41 15.22
N GLY A 309 -1.88 -8.42 14.36
CA GLY A 309 -2.54 -8.51 13.07
C GLY A 309 -3.11 -9.91 12.87
N TRP A 310 -3.68 -10.13 11.71
CA TRP A 310 -4.19 -11.45 11.30
C TRP A 310 -4.25 -11.58 9.79
N LEU A 311 -4.25 -12.84 9.34
CA LEU A 311 -4.71 -13.23 8.02
C LEU A 311 -6.05 -13.98 8.16
N ARG A 312 -6.97 -13.63 7.26
CA ARG A 312 -8.20 -14.39 7.01
C ARG A 312 -8.12 -15.00 5.62
N ALA A 313 -8.37 -16.30 5.52
CA ALA A 313 -8.43 -17.04 4.26
C ALA A 313 -9.26 -18.32 4.45
N SER A 314 -9.36 -19.18 3.44
CA SER A 314 -9.96 -20.51 3.63
C SER A 314 -9.22 -21.30 4.70
N SER A 315 -9.96 -22.18 5.39
CA SER A 315 -9.37 -23.01 6.46
C SER A 315 -8.20 -23.86 5.96
N THR A 316 -8.18 -24.22 4.67
CA THR A 316 -7.09 -24.97 4.05
C THR A 316 -5.83 -24.09 3.95
N ARG A 317 -5.94 -22.87 3.46
CA ARG A 317 -4.81 -21.92 3.41
C ARG A 317 -4.31 -21.54 4.80
N ILE A 318 -5.21 -21.38 5.76
CA ILE A 318 -4.83 -21.10 7.15
C ILE A 318 -4.01 -22.25 7.75
N ARG A 319 -4.36 -23.51 7.49
CA ARG A 319 -3.52 -24.63 7.92
C ARG A 319 -2.11 -24.58 7.32
N GLN A 320 -2.00 -24.27 6.04
CA GLN A 320 -0.69 -24.11 5.36
C GLN A 320 0.13 -22.95 5.96
N LEU A 321 -0.52 -21.82 6.29
CA LEU A 321 0.12 -20.67 6.94
C LEU A 321 0.60 -21.01 8.36
N ILE A 322 -0.18 -21.77 9.11
CA ILE A 322 0.20 -22.23 10.46
C ILE A 322 1.45 -23.11 10.41
N GLU A 323 1.53 -24.05 9.44
CA GLU A 323 2.72 -24.90 9.30
C GLU A 323 3.97 -24.08 8.95
N ARG A 324 3.87 -23.09 8.08
CA ARG A 324 4.98 -22.15 7.79
C ARG A 324 5.38 -21.37 9.03
N ARG A 325 4.40 -20.84 9.74
CA ARG A 325 4.64 -20.05 10.95
C ARG A 325 5.35 -20.83 12.05
N LYS A 326 5.05 -22.13 12.23
CA LYS A 326 5.77 -22.99 13.16
C LYS A 326 7.28 -23.01 12.91
N ALA A 327 7.70 -22.90 11.63
CA ALA A 327 9.10 -22.87 11.24
C ALA A 327 9.74 -21.49 11.40
N GLU A 328 8.94 -20.41 11.51
CA GLU A 328 9.43 -19.03 11.53
C GLU A 328 9.51 -18.44 12.95
N ASP A 329 8.37 -18.32 13.63
CA ASP A 329 8.28 -17.59 14.90
C ASP A 329 7.51 -18.34 16.01
N LEU A 330 7.03 -19.54 15.72
CA LEU A 330 6.20 -20.38 16.56
C LEU A 330 4.83 -19.80 16.91
N ALA A 331 4.76 -18.57 17.48
CA ALA A 331 3.51 -17.94 17.91
C ALA A 331 3.70 -16.45 18.25
N SER A 332 2.59 -15.72 18.35
CA SER A 332 2.58 -14.38 18.95
C SER A 332 2.48 -14.46 20.48
N PRO A 333 3.02 -13.48 21.24
CA PRO A 333 2.97 -13.45 22.70
C PRO A 333 1.53 -13.56 23.24
N ILE A 334 1.30 -14.43 24.22
CA ILE A 334 -0.02 -14.68 24.81
C ILE A 334 -0.57 -13.40 25.46
N SER A 335 0.22 -12.73 26.28
CA SER A 335 -0.20 -11.51 26.99
C SER A 335 -0.78 -10.45 26.07
N THR A 336 -0.12 -10.21 24.94
CA THR A 336 -0.60 -9.24 23.96
C THR A 336 -1.89 -9.69 23.27
N GLN A 337 -2.06 -11.01 23.07
CA GLN A 337 -3.28 -11.55 22.48
C GLN A 337 -4.47 -11.44 23.44
N VAL A 338 -4.27 -11.68 24.75
CA VAL A 338 -5.30 -11.48 25.78
C VAL A 338 -5.74 -10.01 25.82
N VAL A 339 -4.78 -9.07 25.88
CA VAL A 339 -5.07 -7.63 25.77
C VAL A 339 -5.85 -7.31 24.50
N ALA A 340 -5.43 -7.84 23.36
CA ALA A 340 -6.11 -7.62 22.09
C ALA A 340 -7.54 -8.13 22.11
N THR A 341 -7.80 -9.27 22.75
CA THR A 341 -9.16 -9.82 22.90
C THR A 341 -10.06 -8.84 23.67
N ASN A 342 -9.58 -8.27 24.77
CA ASN A 342 -10.32 -7.27 25.53
C ASN A 342 -10.58 -6.01 24.69
N LEU A 343 -9.60 -5.54 23.93
CA LEU A 343 -9.75 -4.38 23.05
C LEU A 343 -10.78 -4.61 21.92
N MET A 344 -10.98 -5.86 21.47
CA MET A 344 -11.96 -6.18 20.42
C MET A 344 -13.39 -5.83 20.82
N THR A 345 -13.73 -5.79 22.11
CA THR A 345 -15.04 -5.35 22.60
C THR A 345 -15.25 -3.84 22.41
N HIS A 346 -14.17 -3.06 22.23
CA HIS A 346 -14.17 -1.61 22.12
C HIS A 346 -13.98 -1.09 20.68
N VAL A 347 -14.04 -1.94 19.65
CA VAL A 347 -13.86 -1.55 18.24
C VAL A 347 -14.74 -0.35 17.84
N GLY A 348 -16.03 -0.39 18.23
CA GLY A 348 -16.97 0.69 17.90
C GLY A 348 -16.58 2.04 18.52
N GLU A 349 -16.08 2.02 19.74
CA GLU A 349 -15.60 3.22 20.45
C GLU A 349 -14.32 3.76 19.79
N ALA A 350 -13.34 2.90 19.56
CA ALA A 350 -12.09 3.27 18.91
C ALA A 350 -12.31 3.83 17.49
N ARG A 351 -13.24 3.27 16.71
CA ARG A 351 -13.67 3.82 15.40
C ARG A 351 -14.22 5.25 15.56
N ARG A 352 -15.04 5.52 16.58
CA ARG A 352 -15.56 6.88 16.85
C ARG A 352 -14.45 7.85 17.23
N GLU A 353 -13.52 7.42 18.06
CA GLU A 353 -12.35 8.20 18.45
C GLU A 353 -11.48 8.55 17.26
N ARG A 354 -11.10 7.56 16.44
CA ARG A 354 -10.31 7.78 15.22
C ARG A 354 -11.02 8.71 14.24
N ARG A 355 -12.33 8.55 14.07
CA ARG A 355 -13.14 9.45 13.24
C ARG A 355 -13.14 10.88 13.77
N ALA A 356 -13.22 11.07 15.10
CA ALA A 356 -13.15 12.39 15.71
C ALA A 356 -11.76 13.03 15.51
N LEU A 357 -10.68 12.22 15.60
CA LEU A 357 -9.32 12.64 15.33
C LEU A 357 -9.16 13.14 13.89
N PHE A 358 -9.82 12.49 12.94
CA PHE A 358 -9.74 12.82 11.51
C PHE A 358 -10.77 13.84 11.04
N LYS A 359 -11.73 14.21 11.89
CA LYS A 359 -12.63 15.33 11.55
C LYS A 359 -11.82 16.63 11.50
N PRO A 360 -11.82 17.36 10.36
CA PRO A 360 -11.12 18.62 10.27
C PRO A 360 -11.69 19.59 11.30
N ALA A 361 -10.84 20.24 12.05
CA ALA A 361 -11.19 21.50 12.66
C ALA A 361 -11.43 22.52 11.53
N GLY A 362 -12.66 22.56 10.99
CA GLY A 362 -13.04 23.43 9.87
C GLY A 362 -12.72 22.86 8.49
N GLY A 363 -13.62 22.11 7.94
CA GLY A 363 -13.82 21.49 6.58
C GLY A 363 -12.92 21.77 5.38
N GLN A 364 -11.92 22.63 5.42
CA GLN A 364 -11.16 23.08 4.25
C GLN A 364 -9.74 22.50 4.15
N HIS A 365 -9.13 22.04 5.22
CA HIS A 365 -7.68 21.77 5.26
C HIS A 365 -7.26 20.40 4.68
N VAL A 366 -8.08 19.37 4.83
CA VAL A 366 -7.77 18.04 4.26
C VAL A 366 -7.83 18.06 2.72
N ARG A 367 -8.76 18.80 2.15
CA ARG A 367 -8.84 19.00 0.69
C ARG A 367 -7.64 19.77 0.14
N LEU A 368 -7.08 20.71 0.90
CA LEU A 368 -5.96 21.54 0.44
C LEU A 368 -4.66 20.73 0.37
N LEU A 369 -4.39 19.87 1.34
CA LEU A 369 -3.19 19.04 1.37
C LEU A 369 -3.19 17.99 0.26
N VAL A 370 -4.27 17.26 0.07
CA VAL A 370 -4.40 16.31 -1.04
C VAL A 370 -4.34 17.03 -2.40
N THR A 371 -4.95 18.21 -2.51
CA THR A 371 -4.95 18.99 -3.76
C THR A 371 -3.59 19.65 -4.04
N CYS A 372 -2.85 20.10 -3.03
CA CYS A 372 -1.50 20.65 -3.22
C CYS A 372 -0.50 19.56 -3.64
N PHE A 373 -0.57 18.36 -3.09
CA PHE A 373 0.25 17.23 -3.52
C PHE A 373 -0.04 16.81 -4.97
N TRP A 374 -1.27 16.94 -5.43
CA TRP A 374 -1.67 16.56 -6.79
C TRP A 374 -1.45 17.67 -7.83
N ARG A 375 -1.61 18.94 -7.47
CA ARG A 375 -1.42 20.08 -8.39
C ARG A 375 0.05 20.53 -8.56
N GLY A 376 0.93 20.13 -7.67
CA GLY A 376 2.37 20.39 -7.78
C GLY A 376 3.06 19.53 -8.85
N CYS A 377 2.41 18.52 -9.40
CA CYS A 377 2.90 17.69 -10.51
C CYS A 377 2.45 18.27 -11.84
N GLY A 378 2.97 19.42 -12.22
CA GLY A 378 2.93 19.88 -13.62
C GLY A 378 3.82 18.98 -14.51
N PRO A 379 3.59 18.95 -15.83
CA PRO A 379 4.26 18.02 -16.76
C PRO A 379 5.78 18.12 -16.80
N HIS A 380 6.40 19.00 -16.03
CA HIS A 380 7.85 19.27 -16.07
C HIS A 380 8.62 19.06 -14.75
N HIS A 381 7.98 18.62 -13.67
CA HIS A 381 8.69 18.40 -12.41
C HIS A 381 8.60 16.93 -11.97
N LYS A 382 9.78 16.28 -12.03
CA LYS A 382 10.02 14.96 -11.45
C LYS A 382 9.94 15.07 -9.93
N VAL A 383 8.80 14.76 -9.36
CA VAL A 383 8.69 14.50 -7.94
C VAL A 383 8.12 13.11 -7.81
N GLY A 384 9.00 12.16 -7.54
CA GLY A 384 8.58 10.87 -7.04
C GLY A 384 7.89 11.08 -5.70
N LEU A 385 6.57 11.00 -5.67
CA LEU A 385 5.79 11.10 -4.45
C LEU A 385 6.05 9.85 -3.61
N VAL A 386 6.97 9.97 -2.68
CA VAL A 386 7.11 9.03 -1.57
C VAL A 386 6.47 9.70 -0.35
N CYS A 387 5.16 9.82 -0.36
CA CYS A 387 4.43 10.22 0.82
C CYS A 387 3.16 9.40 0.93
N GLY A 388 3.29 8.23 1.50
CA GLY A 388 2.22 7.34 1.80
C GLY A 388 1.71 7.52 3.21
N SER A 389 1.10 8.63 3.53
CA SER A 389 0.44 8.78 4.81
C SER A 389 -0.82 9.58 4.63
N ILE A 390 -1.91 9.07 5.19
CA ILE A 390 -3.10 9.87 5.44
C ILE A 390 -2.65 10.98 6.38
N LEU A 391 -2.41 12.16 5.83
CA LEU A 391 -2.04 13.34 6.58
C LEU A 391 -3.26 13.85 7.32
N THR A 392 -3.40 13.45 8.56
CA THR A 392 -4.31 14.06 9.51
C THR A 392 -3.49 14.85 10.50
N MET A 393 -3.47 16.17 10.34
CA MET A 393 -3.02 17.01 11.41
C MET A 393 -4.07 17.04 12.52
N THR A 394 -3.66 16.68 13.73
CA THR A 394 -4.51 16.90 14.89
C THR A 394 -4.66 18.41 15.14
N PRO A 395 -5.81 18.87 15.70
CA PRO A 395 -5.94 20.27 16.12
C PRO A 395 -4.82 20.73 17.05
N GLN A 396 -4.29 19.83 17.89
CA GLN A 396 -3.15 20.13 18.76
C GLN A 396 -1.86 20.33 17.99
N LEU A 397 -1.59 19.53 16.97
CA LEU A 397 -0.43 19.69 16.10
C LEU A 397 -0.55 20.98 15.30
N TRP A 398 -1.75 21.29 14.80
CA TRP A 398 -2.03 22.57 14.11
C TRP A 398 -1.84 23.79 15.04
N LEU A 399 -2.36 23.74 16.28
CA LEU A 399 -2.17 24.79 17.29
C LEU A 399 -0.69 24.93 17.67
N LYS A 400 0.03 23.84 17.79
CA LYS A 400 1.47 23.83 18.06
C LYS A 400 2.25 24.48 16.91
N LEU A 401 1.97 24.09 15.67
CA LEU A 401 2.58 24.66 14.47
C LEU A 401 2.28 26.16 14.34
N ARG A 402 1.04 26.58 14.63
CA ARG A 402 0.65 27.98 14.60
C ARG A 402 1.30 28.81 15.72
N ASN A 403 1.28 28.30 16.94
CA ASN A 403 1.67 29.07 18.13
C ASN A 403 3.18 29.02 18.38
N GLU A 404 3.85 27.90 18.13
CA GLU A 404 5.29 27.74 18.39
C GLU A 404 6.15 28.14 17.20
N TRP A 405 5.62 28.06 15.96
CA TRP A 405 6.40 28.22 14.74
C TRP A 405 5.94 29.37 13.85
N GLY A 406 4.90 30.13 14.27
CA GLY A 406 4.38 31.25 13.49
C GLY A 406 3.85 30.86 12.10
N PHE A 407 3.42 29.64 11.92
CA PHE A 407 2.95 29.13 10.64
C PHE A 407 1.58 29.72 10.29
N ASP A 408 1.58 30.75 9.49
CA ASP A 408 0.38 31.25 8.81
C ASP A 408 0.34 30.68 7.40
N TRP A 409 -0.45 29.65 7.18
CA TRP A 409 -0.60 28.91 5.93
C TRP A 409 -0.98 29.79 4.72
N LEU A 410 -1.43 31.00 4.99
CA LEU A 410 -1.81 31.97 3.98
C LEU A 410 -0.61 32.74 3.39
N ARG A 411 0.59 32.62 3.91
CA ARG A 411 1.75 33.41 3.48
C ARG A 411 2.87 32.63 2.76
N GLY A 412 2.70 31.35 2.50
CA GLY A 412 3.47 30.64 1.45
C GLY A 412 5.00 30.68 1.52
N ARG A 413 5.61 30.79 2.71
CA ARG A 413 7.08 30.71 2.82
C ARG A 413 7.43 29.63 3.87
N ASP A 414 8.37 28.75 3.49
CA ASP A 414 9.13 27.88 4.38
C ASP A 414 8.57 26.48 4.76
N ILE A 415 8.03 25.73 3.82
CA ILE A 415 7.90 24.27 4.02
C ILE A 415 9.00 23.55 3.24
N ARG A 416 9.92 22.92 3.95
CA ARG A 416 10.85 21.93 3.38
C ARG A 416 10.32 20.54 3.64
N LEU A 417 9.95 19.84 2.59
CA LEU A 417 9.61 18.41 2.65
C LEU A 417 10.89 17.62 2.40
N MET A 418 11.31 16.84 3.37
CA MET A 418 12.38 15.87 3.17
C MET A 418 11.77 14.53 2.77
N THR A 419 12.17 14.02 1.62
CA THR A 419 11.93 12.63 1.23
C THR A 419 12.96 11.74 1.89
N GLY A 420 12.64 10.45 2.08
CA GLY A 420 13.55 9.48 2.69
C GLY A 420 14.90 9.28 1.96
N SER A 421 15.12 9.98 0.82
CA SER A 421 16.37 9.99 0.07
C SER A 421 17.30 11.18 0.39
N GLY A 422 16.97 12.02 1.39
CA GLY A 422 17.81 13.18 1.77
C GLY A 422 17.84 14.34 0.77
N GLN A 423 17.05 14.28 -0.32
CA GLN A 423 16.96 15.36 -1.30
C GLN A 423 15.84 16.34 -0.95
N CYS A 424 16.17 17.62 -0.86
CA CYS A 424 15.18 18.70 -0.69
C CYS A 424 14.33 18.83 -1.94
N CYS A 425 13.03 18.58 -1.86
CA CYS A 425 12.09 19.00 -2.89
C CYS A 425 11.85 20.50 -2.77
N GLY A 426 12.00 21.20 -3.90
CA GLY A 426 12.04 22.64 -4.00
C GLY A 426 10.82 23.39 -3.48
N PHE A 427 11.02 24.66 -3.25
CA PHE A 427 10.11 25.67 -2.72
C PHE A 427 8.76 25.76 -3.43
N LEU A 428 7.67 25.79 -2.66
CA LEU A 428 6.38 26.37 -3.07
C LEU A 428 6.45 27.91 -2.93
N SER A 429 7.13 28.59 -3.84
CA SER A 429 7.03 30.03 -4.00
C SER A 429 6.24 30.34 -5.27
N GLY A 430 4.97 30.66 -5.14
CA GLY A 430 4.23 31.07 -6.34
C GLY A 430 2.71 31.11 -6.28
N MET A 431 2.09 31.17 -5.13
CA MET A 431 0.64 31.40 -5.06
C MET A 431 0.30 32.51 -4.04
N ASN A 432 0.50 33.74 -4.43
CA ASN A 432 -0.39 34.87 -4.11
C ASN A 432 0.14 36.19 -4.72
N ARG A 433 -0.16 36.45 -5.99
CA ARG A 433 -0.26 37.81 -6.50
C ARG A 433 -1.48 37.89 -7.38
N SER A 434 -2.64 37.98 -6.77
CA SER A 434 -3.79 38.68 -7.34
C SER A 434 -4.95 38.65 -6.34
N ARG A 435 -5.02 39.67 -5.53
CA ARG A 435 -6.21 40.30 -4.96
C ARG A 435 -5.86 41.09 -3.70
N SER A 436 -5.29 42.26 -3.90
CA SER A 436 -5.50 43.38 -3.01
C SER A 436 -5.39 44.67 -3.83
N ARG A 437 -6.49 45.01 -4.47
CA ARG A 437 -6.84 46.41 -4.77
C ARG A 437 -8.36 46.44 -4.80
N LYS A 438 -8.95 46.91 -3.70
CA LYS A 438 -10.01 47.91 -3.64
C LYS A 438 -10.52 48.03 -2.20
N HIS A 439 -10.37 49.23 -1.75
CA HIS A 439 -10.92 49.96 -0.59
C HIS A 439 -10.29 49.68 0.77
#